data_51ce001a80f83fd62bc913e1721c32d3
#
_entry.id   51ce001a80f83fd62bc913e1721c32d3
#
_cell.length_a   1.000
_cell.length_b   1.000
_cell.length_c   1.000
_cell.angle_alpha   90.00
_cell.angle_beta   90.00
_cell.angle_gamma   90.00
#
_symmetry.space_group_name_H-M   'P 1'
#
loop_
_entity.id
_entity.type
_entity.pdbx_description
1 polymer ?
#
loop_
_entity_poly.entity_id
_entity_poly.type
_entity_poly.pdbx_seq_one_letter_code
_entity_poly.pdbx_strand_id
1 'polypeptide(L)'
;MTSKSLPTRTTLSSGTFYQIYPPSFADSNKDGIGDFRGIISRLDYLSDLGITGIWLNACFDSPFKDGGYDVRDYTKVASRYGTHEDLVELFHQAHARGIAIILDLVPGHTSEQHLWFQQSAASEYTDFDDRYIWTSHAFEGGAGLAFIGGEHPRNGAYIINFFKSQPALNYGFAELTQPWHQPVDAPGPRANQDAMVEIMKYWLSQGADGFRVDMADSLVKNDGTSKRATIGIWQSMLSQVRAEFPNAIFVSEWGTPTQAFEAGFDADFYLDWRGNGYNLLARNTDTPLERRNDASFFNSDSATGAQEFLDMYLPQWERTHEAGLFSFISGNHDCPRLAPRLNEQERALFFLFQLTMPGLPFIYYGDEIGLPYAEIPTKEGGYARTGSRTPMCWDSQLPNGGFSLGNAPLYLPMTDTSQNVAQQRERADSLSHHVQKLIQLRSQLPALDGFADLEFDLSLLKKHPKVMVYRRTHHGGDSVLIALNAGNKPIRVEFQQPQAHELFRCGDVAYPDLSDHSVVELGPTSGVILSV
;
A
#
# COMPACT_ATOMS: atom_id res chain seq x y z
N MET A 1 13.24 -28.69 -5.36
CA MET A 1 12.57 -27.41 -5.09
C MET A 1 11.63 -27.16 -6.26
N THR A 2 10.32 -27.23 -6.05
CA THR A 2 9.35 -26.82 -7.06
C THR A 2 9.52 -25.31 -7.26
N SER A 3 9.79 -24.86 -8.49
CA SER A 3 9.84 -23.43 -8.80
C SER A 3 8.47 -22.83 -8.45
N LYS A 4 8.45 -21.89 -7.52
CA LYS A 4 7.23 -21.11 -7.24
C LYS A 4 6.91 -20.33 -8.52
N SER A 5 5.67 -20.39 -8.99
CA SER A 5 5.21 -19.54 -10.11
C SER A 5 5.07 -18.11 -9.64
N LEU A 6 5.41 -17.16 -10.51
CA LEU A 6 5.12 -15.75 -10.26
C LEU A 6 3.61 -15.51 -10.18
N PRO A 7 3.15 -14.62 -9.28
CA PRO A 7 1.77 -14.16 -9.34
C PRO A 7 1.54 -13.43 -10.66
N THR A 8 0.42 -13.70 -11.25
CA THR A 8 -0.08 -13.03 -12.44
C THR A 8 -1.39 -12.35 -12.09
N ARG A 9 -1.92 -11.54 -12.98
CA ARG A 9 -3.25 -10.94 -12.81
C ARG A 9 -4.32 -11.94 -12.37
N THR A 10 -4.26 -13.18 -12.89
CA THR A 10 -5.26 -14.22 -12.62
C THR A 10 -4.99 -15.03 -11.35
N THR A 11 -3.79 -14.96 -10.76
CA THR A 11 -3.41 -15.69 -9.54
C THR A 11 -3.08 -14.76 -8.38
N LEU A 12 -3.36 -13.46 -8.55
CA LEU A 12 -3.01 -12.41 -7.58
C LEU A 12 -3.74 -12.56 -6.24
N SER A 13 -4.94 -13.14 -6.26
CA SER A 13 -5.85 -13.24 -5.11
C SER A 13 -5.32 -14.09 -3.94
N SER A 14 -4.46 -15.07 -4.23
CA SER A 14 -3.82 -15.90 -3.20
C SER A 14 -2.56 -15.28 -2.60
N GLY A 15 -2.13 -14.12 -3.13
CA GLY A 15 -0.88 -13.47 -2.79
C GLY A 15 -0.92 -12.65 -1.50
N THR A 16 0.28 -12.30 -1.05
CA THR A 16 0.55 -11.28 -0.03
C THR A 16 1.71 -10.41 -0.51
N PHE A 17 1.50 -9.11 -0.59
CA PHE A 17 2.50 -8.18 -1.07
C PHE A 17 3.19 -7.46 0.09
N TYR A 18 4.42 -7.04 -0.16
CA TYR A 18 5.26 -6.35 0.81
C TYR A 18 5.75 -5.03 0.23
N GLN A 19 5.51 -3.93 0.94
CA GLN A 19 5.96 -2.62 0.51
C GLN A 19 7.36 -2.33 1.03
N ILE A 20 8.27 -1.96 0.13
CA ILE A 20 9.65 -1.55 0.43
C ILE A 20 9.83 -0.07 0.13
N TYR A 21 10.29 0.68 1.13
CA TYR A 21 10.82 2.03 0.98
C TYR A 21 12.34 1.93 0.77
N PRO A 22 12.86 2.07 -0.46
CA PRO A 22 14.23 1.69 -0.80
C PRO A 22 15.30 2.30 0.10
N PRO A 23 15.27 3.63 0.42
CA PRO A 23 16.36 4.25 1.16
C PRO A 23 16.50 3.75 2.60
N SER A 24 15.53 2.96 3.11
CA SER A 24 15.47 2.51 4.50
C SER A 24 15.42 1.01 4.68
N PHE A 25 15.53 0.21 3.60
CA PHE A 25 15.41 -1.24 3.73
C PHE A 25 16.74 -1.94 4.02
N ALA A 26 17.75 -1.79 3.16
CA ALA A 26 19.10 -2.30 3.40
C ALA A 26 20.12 -1.55 2.52
N ASP A 27 21.25 -1.18 3.11
CA ASP A 27 22.36 -0.47 2.47
C ASP A 27 23.52 -1.44 2.20
N SER A 28 23.79 -1.74 0.93
CA SER A 28 24.84 -2.66 0.53
C SER A 28 26.19 -1.97 0.30
N ASN A 29 26.16 -0.70 -0.13
CA ASN A 29 27.36 0.05 -0.52
C ASN A 29 27.95 0.87 0.64
N LYS A 30 27.27 0.92 1.80
CA LYS A 30 27.71 1.55 3.06
C LYS A 30 27.74 3.09 3.01
N ASP A 31 26.89 3.70 2.18
CA ASP A 31 26.77 5.16 2.06
C ASP A 31 25.71 5.76 2.99
N GLY A 32 24.97 4.91 3.71
CA GLY A 32 23.90 5.31 4.65
C GLY A 32 22.52 5.39 4.01
N ILE A 33 22.36 4.97 2.76
CA ILE A 33 21.13 4.94 2.01
C ILE A 33 20.89 3.50 1.52
N GLY A 34 19.70 2.97 1.70
CA GLY A 34 19.33 1.65 1.14
C GLY A 34 19.33 1.64 -0.38
N ASP A 35 19.65 0.50 -0.97
CA ASP A 35 19.86 0.35 -2.41
C ASP A 35 19.30 -0.98 -2.95
N PHE A 36 19.27 -1.15 -4.29
CA PHE A 36 18.72 -2.36 -4.93
C PHE A 36 19.50 -3.61 -4.56
N ARG A 37 20.82 -3.56 -4.45
CA ARG A 37 21.65 -4.70 -4.03
C ARG A 37 21.41 -5.06 -2.57
N GLY A 38 21.14 -4.07 -1.73
CA GLY A 38 20.68 -4.27 -0.36
C GLY A 38 19.34 -5.03 -0.34
N ILE A 39 18.36 -4.65 -1.18
CA ILE A 39 17.09 -5.36 -1.30
C ILE A 39 17.34 -6.80 -1.78
N ILE A 40 18.16 -7.01 -2.82
CA ILE A 40 18.54 -8.34 -3.31
C ILE A 40 19.07 -9.23 -2.18
N SER A 41 19.94 -8.68 -1.32
CA SER A 41 20.52 -9.42 -0.20
C SER A 41 19.50 -9.90 0.85
N ARG A 42 18.28 -9.38 0.81
CA ARG A 42 17.18 -9.67 1.76
C ARG A 42 15.99 -10.40 1.13
N LEU A 43 16.06 -10.76 -0.15
CA LEU A 43 14.97 -11.47 -0.82
C LEU A 43 14.67 -12.84 -0.21
N ASP A 44 15.67 -13.54 0.34
CA ASP A 44 15.45 -14.82 1.03
C ASP A 44 14.60 -14.63 2.30
N TYR A 45 14.78 -13.52 3.04
CA TYR A 45 13.91 -13.17 4.16
C TYR A 45 12.45 -13.03 3.73
N LEU A 46 12.19 -12.33 2.62
CA LEU A 46 10.84 -12.11 2.11
C LEU A 46 10.22 -13.42 1.58
N SER A 47 11.03 -14.25 0.90
CA SER A 47 10.59 -15.56 0.44
C SER A 47 10.24 -16.50 1.62
N ASP A 48 11.06 -16.49 2.69
CA ASP A 48 10.81 -17.26 3.91
C ASP A 48 9.55 -16.78 4.63
N LEU A 49 9.29 -15.46 4.64
CA LEU A 49 8.07 -14.88 5.18
C LEU A 49 6.83 -15.31 4.39
N GLY A 50 6.99 -15.73 3.12
CA GLY A 50 5.91 -16.16 2.24
C GLY A 50 5.39 -15.05 1.32
N ILE A 51 6.12 -13.95 1.16
CA ILE A 51 5.78 -12.84 0.28
C ILE A 51 5.80 -13.30 -1.18
N THR A 52 4.79 -12.91 -1.94
CA THR A 52 4.62 -13.24 -3.36
C THR A 52 4.80 -12.03 -4.29
N GLY A 53 4.76 -10.81 -3.75
CA GLY A 53 4.99 -9.60 -4.52
C GLY A 53 5.58 -8.48 -3.68
N ILE A 54 6.36 -7.63 -4.31
CA ILE A 54 6.96 -6.43 -3.72
C ILE A 54 6.38 -5.21 -4.41
N TRP A 55 5.85 -4.27 -3.65
CA TRP A 55 5.68 -2.90 -4.08
C TRP A 55 6.93 -2.12 -3.72
N LEU A 56 7.68 -1.71 -4.75
CA LEU A 56 8.86 -0.88 -4.61
C LEU A 56 8.46 0.59 -4.73
N ASN A 57 8.58 1.36 -3.64
CA ASN A 57 8.29 2.79 -3.67
C ASN A 57 9.15 3.52 -4.70
N ALA A 58 8.74 4.75 -5.06
CA ALA A 58 9.31 5.55 -6.12
C ALA A 58 10.84 5.49 -6.18
N CYS A 59 11.36 4.91 -7.25
CA CYS A 59 12.78 4.65 -7.45
C CYS A 59 13.35 5.24 -8.74
N PHE A 60 12.54 6.01 -9.46
CA PHE A 60 12.99 6.72 -10.66
C PHE A 60 13.83 7.94 -10.32
N ASP A 61 14.53 8.47 -11.32
CA ASP A 61 15.38 9.64 -11.15
C ASP A 61 14.59 10.85 -10.63
N SER A 62 15.06 11.44 -9.53
CA SER A 62 14.37 12.47 -8.78
C SER A 62 15.36 13.37 -8.05
N PRO A 63 15.05 14.65 -7.81
CA PRO A 63 15.77 15.49 -6.86
C PRO A 63 15.43 15.19 -5.39
N PHE A 64 14.48 14.29 -5.11
CA PHE A 64 14.07 13.85 -3.77
C PHE A 64 13.55 14.96 -2.84
N LYS A 65 12.82 15.92 -3.39
CA LYS A 65 12.08 16.89 -2.58
C LYS A 65 10.86 16.27 -1.91
N ASP A 66 10.36 15.15 -2.48
CA ASP A 66 9.24 14.37 -1.99
C ASP A 66 9.51 12.87 -2.10
N GLY A 67 10.60 12.38 -1.51
CA GLY A 67 10.89 10.96 -1.37
C GLY A 67 10.98 10.15 -2.67
N GLY A 68 11.12 10.80 -3.82
CA GLY A 68 11.14 10.17 -5.14
C GLY A 68 9.86 10.38 -5.96
N TYR A 69 8.79 10.90 -5.35
CA TYR A 69 7.53 11.18 -6.05
C TYR A 69 7.58 12.45 -6.93
N ASP A 70 8.62 13.25 -6.83
CA ASP A 70 8.96 14.34 -7.74
C ASP A 70 9.89 13.81 -8.86
N VAL A 71 9.34 13.05 -9.81
CA VAL A 71 10.08 12.35 -10.87
C VAL A 71 10.68 13.34 -11.86
N ARG A 72 12.01 13.23 -12.09
CA ARG A 72 12.77 14.02 -13.08
C ARG A 72 12.94 13.30 -14.42
N ASP A 73 13.02 11.96 -14.40
CA ASP A 73 13.08 11.13 -15.60
C ASP A 73 12.47 9.76 -15.30
N TYR A 74 11.38 9.41 -15.96
CA TYR A 74 10.67 8.14 -15.73
C TYR A 74 11.40 6.91 -16.26
N THR A 75 12.38 7.08 -17.15
CA THR A 75 13.10 5.97 -17.78
C THR A 75 14.45 5.70 -17.15
N LYS A 76 14.83 6.49 -16.15
CA LYS A 76 16.06 6.33 -15.38
C LYS A 76 15.78 5.97 -13.94
N VAL A 77 16.61 5.11 -13.40
CA VAL A 77 16.64 4.85 -11.96
C VAL A 77 17.37 5.95 -11.21
N ALA A 78 16.98 6.20 -9.97
CA ALA A 78 17.69 7.12 -9.11
C ALA A 78 19.08 6.55 -8.76
N SER A 79 20.15 7.26 -9.12
CA SER A 79 21.53 6.82 -8.94
C SER A 79 21.91 6.50 -7.50
N ARG A 80 21.19 7.06 -6.52
CA ARG A 80 21.38 6.74 -5.09
C ARG A 80 20.96 5.31 -4.73
N TYR A 81 20.15 4.64 -5.55
CA TYR A 81 19.70 3.26 -5.33
C TYR A 81 20.44 2.23 -6.16
N GLY A 82 21.32 2.66 -7.06
CA GLY A 82 22.08 1.81 -7.95
C GLY A 82 21.96 2.18 -9.41
N THR A 83 22.25 1.23 -10.29
CA THR A 83 22.17 1.39 -11.74
C THR A 83 20.87 0.78 -12.29
N HIS A 84 20.63 0.96 -13.58
CA HIS A 84 19.54 0.30 -14.29
C HIS A 84 19.69 -1.23 -14.23
N GLU A 85 20.93 -1.71 -14.41
CA GLU A 85 21.26 -3.14 -14.34
C GLU A 85 21.01 -3.72 -12.94
N ASP A 86 21.24 -2.94 -11.87
CA ASP A 86 20.93 -3.37 -10.51
C ASP A 86 19.42 -3.54 -10.29
N LEU A 87 18.59 -2.69 -10.86
CA LEU A 87 17.13 -2.86 -10.80
C LEU A 87 16.66 -4.07 -11.61
N VAL A 88 17.21 -4.28 -12.81
CA VAL A 88 16.91 -5.47 -13.64
C VAL A 88 17.36 -6.74 -12.93
N GLU A 89 18.53 -6.73 -12.27
CA GLU A 89 18.99 -7.86 -11.46
C GLU A 89 18.04 -8.11 -10.27
N LEU A 90 17.50 -7.06 -9.64
CA LEU A 90 16.50 -7.21 -8.59
C LEU A 90 15.25 -7.94 -9.11
N PHE A 91 14.76 -7.62 -10.32
CA PHE A 91 13.64 -8.35 -10.94
C PHE A 91 13.99 -9.83 -11.11
N HIS A 92 15.14 -10.15 -11.70
CA HIS A 92 15.57 -11.54 -11.92
C HIS A 92 15.68 -12.34 -10.62
N GLN A 93 16.29 -11.74 -9.58
CA GLN A 93 16.47 -12.42 -8.30
C GLN A 93 15.16 -12.60 -7.53
N ALA A 94 14.22 -11.66 -7.64
CA ALA A 94 12.88 -11.78 -7.08
C ALA A 94 12.09 -12.88 -7.81
N HIS A 95 12.12 -12.88 -9.15
CA HIS A 95 11.46 -13.89 -9.99
C HIS A 95 11.98 -15.30 -9.70
N ALA A 96 13.29 -15.47 -9.50
CA ALA A 96 13.87 -16.77 -9.12
C ALA A 96 13.31 -17.31 -7.80
N ARG A 97 12.69 -16.47 -6.97
CA ARG A 97 12.04 -16.81 -5.69
C ARG A 97 10.51 -16.84 -5.78
N GLY A 98 9.93 -16.61 -6.95
CA GLY A 98 8.50 -16.51 -7.15
C GLY A 98 7.88 -15.23 -6.60
N ILE A 99 8.65 -14.14 -6.55
CA ILE A 99 8.22 -12.83 -6.06
C ILE A 99 8.12 -11.87 -7.25
N ALA A 100 6.93 -11.32 -7.50
CA ALA A 100 6.71 -10.27 -8.48
C ALA A 100 7.17 -8.91 -7.95
N ILE A 101 7.53 -7.98 -8.84
CA ILE A 101 7.85 -6.59 -8.46
C ILE A 101 6.99 -5.62 -9.23
N ILE A 102 6.18 -4.84 -8.50
CA ILE A 102 5.47 -3.70 -9.03
C ILE A 102 6.18 -2.40 -8.65
N LEU A 103 6.33 -1.51 -9.62
CA LEU A 103 6.97 -0.20 -9.44
C LEU A 103 5.93 0.86 -9.07
N ASP A 104 6.39 1.95 -8.49
CA ASP A 104 5.54 3.11 -8.23
C ASP A 104 5.49 4.02 -9.47
N LEU A 105 4.31 4.19 -10.05
CA LEU A 105 4.06 5.10 -11.16
C LEU A 105 3.41 6.38 -10.64
N VAL A 106 4.00 7.53 -10.92
CA VAL A 106 3.48 8.85 -10.52
C VAL A 106 2.96 9.58 -11.76
N PRO A 107 1.70 9.37 -12.17
CA PRO A 107 1.21 9.90 -13.43
C PRO A 107 0.69 11.34 -13.33
N GLY A 108 0.37 11.83 -12.13
CA GLY A 108 -0.36 13.10 -11.94
C GLY A 108 0.51 14.37 -12.05
N HIS A 109 1.82 14.25 -11.84
CA HIS A 109 2.77 15.37 -11.85
C HIS A 109 4.19 14.90 -12.12
N THR A 110 5.09 15.85 -12.34
CA THR A 110 6.53 15.59 -12.40
C THR A 110 7.28 16.49 -11.44
N SER A 111 8.60 16.31 -11.32
CA SER A 111 9.45 17.34 -10.76
C SER A 111 9.45 18.61 -11.63
N GLU A 112 9.61 19.77 -11.00
CA GLU A 112 9.93 21.01 -11.72
C GLU A 112 11.25 20.93 -12.51
N GLN A 113 12.10 19.93 -12.23
CA GLN A 113 13.34 19.65 -12.96
C GLN A 113 13.16 18.67 -14.13
N HIS A 114 11.96 18.16 -14.37
CA HIS A 114 11.67 17.31 -15.52
C HIS A 114 11.82 18.11 -16.82
N LEU A 115 12.45 17.52 -17.82
CA LEU A 115 12.69 18.18 -19.10
C LEU A 115 11.40 18.73 -19.74
N TRP A 116 10.30 17.99 -19.65
CA TRP A 116 9.00 18.45 -20.19
C TRP A 116 8.55 19.73 -19.52
N PHE A 117 8.70 19.85 -18.19
CA PHE A 117 8.30 21.07 -17.47
C PHE A 117 9.23 22.24 -17.80
N GLN A 118 10.53 22.02 -17.85
CA GLN A 118 11.48 23.08 -18.18
C GLN A 118 11.22 23.68 -19.56
N GLN A 119 10.86 22.82 -20.53
CA GLN A 119 10.50 23.28 -21.87
C GLN A 119 9.13 23.96 -21.89
N SER A 120 8.12 23.41 -21.21
CA SER A 120 6.80 24.02 -21.07
C SER A 120 6.82 25.38 -20.36
N ALA A 121 7.77 25.61 -19.45
CA ALA A 121 7.93 26.84 -18.68
C ALA A 121 8.78 27.93 -19.40
N ALA A 122 9.31 27.63 -20.59
CA ALA A 122 10.09 28.57 -21.38
C ALA A 122 9.20 29.69 -21.97
N SER A 123 9.83 30.78 -22.41
CA SER A 123 9.15 31.88 -23.10
C SER A 123 8.75 31.56 -24.55
N GLU A 124 9.44 30.59 -25.16
CA GLU A 124 9.24 30.17 -26.52
C GLU A 124 8.29 28.95 -26.55
N TYR A 125 7.44 28.89 -27.59
CA TYR A 125 6.55 27.73 -27.76
C TYR A 125 7.33 26.47 -28.09
N THR A 126 6.96 25.37 -27.44
CA THR A 126 7.54 24.04 -27.62
C THR A 126 6.44 23.00 -27.75
N ASP A 127 6.78 21.80 -28.16
CA ASP A 127 5.85 20.64 -28.20
C ASP A 127 5.41 20.19 -26.81
N PHE A 128 5.99 20.77 -25.77
CA PHE A 128 5.68 20.45 -24.37
C PHE A 128 4.77 21.47 -23.69
N ASP A 129 4.39 22.54 -24.34
CA ASP A 129 3.62 23.63 -23.76
C ASP A 129 2.34 23.17 -23.07
N ASP A 130 1.61 22.27 -23.71
CA ASP A 130 0.32 21.78 -23.27
C ASP A 130 0.40 20.49 -22.41
N ARG A 131 1.61 20.02 -22.10
CA ARG A 131 1.79 18.87 -21.20
C ARG A 131 1.50 19.21 -19.75
N TYR A 132 1.54 20.49 -19.38
CA TYR A 132 1.22 20.96 -18.05
C TYR A 132 0.04 21.92 -18.09
N ILE A 133 -0.61 22.09 -16.96
CA ILE A 133 -1.77 22.99 -16.86
C ILE A 133 -1.26 24.39 -16.52
N TRP A 134 -1.47 25.33 -17.44
CA TRP A 134 -1.14 26.74 -17.30
C TRP A 134 -2.39 27.62 -17.44
N THR A 135 -2.47 28.68 -16.63
CA THR A 135 -3.48 29.75 -16.81
C THR A 135 -3.12 30.66 -17.98
N SER A 136 -4.05 31.50 -18.44
CA SER A 136 -3.83 32.37 -19.61
C SER A 136 -2.74 33.42 -19.41
N HIS A 137 -2.51 33.85 -18.16
CA HIS A 137 -1.44 34.80 -17.80
C HIS A 137 -1.03 34.67 -16.32
N ALA A 138 0.15 35.19 -15.97
CA ALA A 138 0.79 35.02 -14.67
C ALA A 138 0.00 35.63 -13.47
N PHE A 139 -0.95 36.52 -13.70
CA PHE A 139 -1.81 37.13 -12.65
C PHE A 139 -3.17 36.45 -12.55
N GLU A 140 -3.45 35.41 -13.34
CA GLU A 140 -4.69 34.66 -13.29
C GLU A 140 -4.58 33.54 -12.25
N GLY A 141 -5.60 33.40 -11.39
CA GLY A 141 -5.64 32.35 -10.40
C GLY A 141 -6.03 30.99 -10.97
N GLY A 142 -5.80 29.94 -10.20
CA GLY A 142 -6.01 28.54 -10.59
C GLY A 142 -7.47 28.05 -10.60
N ALA A 143 -8.48 28.94 -10.52
CA ALA A 143 -9.91 28.59 -10.52
C ALA A 143 -10.29 27.49 -9.49
N GLY A 144 -9.73 27.57 -8.27
CA GLY A 144 -9.92 26.60 -7.19
C GLY A 144 -8.82 25.55 -7.09
N LEU A 145 -7.95 25.44 -8.09
CA LEU A 145 -6.76 24.59 -8.04
C LEU A 145 -5.57 25.34 -7.43
N ALA A 146 -4.69 24.65 -6.74
CA ALA A 146 -3.44 25.21 -6.24
C ALA A 146 -2.51 25.57 -7.42
N PHE A 147 -1.85 26.74 -7.36
CA PHE A 147 -1.05 27.25 -8.48
C PHE A 147 0.14 28.09 -8.00
N ILE A 148 1.10 28.26 -8.90
CA ILE A 148 2.26 29.15 -8.74
C ILE A 148 2.30 30.10 -9.94
N GLY A 149 2.34 31.41 -9.69
CA GLY A 149 2.40 32.43 -10.74
C GLY A 149 3.69 33.23 -10.71
N GLY A 150 4.11 33.72 -11.90
CA GLY A 150 5.22 34.67 -12.05
C GLY A 150 6.62 34.15 -11.76
N GLU A 151 6.82 32.83 -11.74
CA GLU A 151 8.10 32.22 -11.39
C GLU A 151 8.96 31.86 -12.63
N HIS A 152 8.33 31.65 -13.76
CA HIS A 152 8.98 31.21 -14.98
C HIS A 152 8.85 32.26 -16.12
N PRO A 153 9.69 32.18 -17.18
CA PRO A 153 9.61 33.08 -18.33
C PRO A 153 8.26 33.02 -19.05
N ARG A 154 7.55 31.89 -19.01
CA ARG A 154 6.21 31.74 -19.60
C ARG A 154 5.22 32.68 -18.91
N ASN A 155 4.43 33.39 -19.70
CA ASN A 155 3.34 34.22 -19.20
C ASN A 155 2.14 33.34 -18.80
N GLY A 156 2.20 32.76 -17.61
CA GLY A 156 1.16 31.91 -17.05
C GLY A 156 1.43 31.58 -15.57
N ALA A 157 0.42 31.09 -14.85
CA ALA A 157 0.59 30.41 -13.59
C ALA A 157 0.39 28.91 -13.84
N TYR A 158 1.27 28.07 -13.31
CA TYR A 158 1.11 26.62 -13.45
C TYR A 158 0.37 26.02 -12.25
N ILE A 159 -0.44 25.00 -12.54
CA ILE A 159 -1.15 24.25 -11.52
C ILE A 159 -0.19 23.23 -10.88
N ILE A 160 -0.34 23.02 -9.58
CA ILE A 160 0.44 22.04 -8.82
C ILE A 160 -0.48 20.98 -8.19
N ASN A 161 0.05 19.79 -7.92
CA ASN A 161 -0.71 18.79 -7.17
C ASN A 161 -0.52 18.95 -5.65
N PHE A 162 0.72 18.87 -5.16
CA PHE A 162 1.01 18.97 -3.71
C PHE A 162 1.98 20.11 -3.38
N PHE A 163 3.20 20.04 -3.90
CA PHE A 163 4.24 21.01 -3.61
C PHE A 163 4.52 21.88 -4.84
N LYS A 164 5.07 23.07 -4.61
CA LYS A 164 5.55 23.96 -5.67
C LYS A 164 6.42 23.21 -6.71
N SER A 165 7.23 22.28 -6.25
CA SER A 165 8.13 21.47 -7.09
C SER A 165 7.44 20.37 -7.89
N GLN A 166 6.10 20.26 -7.82
CA GLN A 166 5.32 19.21 -8.47
C GLN A 166 4.26 19.77 -9.41
N PRO A 167 4.67 20.33 -10.57
CA PRO A 167 3.74 20.84 -11.58
C PRO A 167 2.85 19.70 -12.10
N ALA A 168 1.54 19.95 -12.16
CA ALA A 168 0.54 18.99 -12.58
C ALA A 168 0.61 18.74 -14.08
N LEU A 169 0.70 17.47 -14.46
CA LEU A 169 0.54 17.03 -15.85
C LEU A 169 -0.91 17.27 -16.30
N ASN A 170 -1.07 17.68 -17.53
CA ASN A 170 -2.35 18.00 -18.13
C ASN A 170 -2.99 16.75 -18.74
N TYR A 171 -4.01 16.20 -18.07
CA TYR A 171 -4.89 15.16 -18.63
C TYR A 171 -6.24 15.72 -19.07
N GLY A 172 -6.37 17.06 -19.08
CA GLY A 172 -7.57 17.77 -19.46
C GLY A 172 -8.54 17.98 -18.31
N PHE A 173 -9.65 18.56 -18.66
CA PHE A 173 -10.76 18.89 -17.76
C PHE A 173 -12.04 18.21 -18.28
N ALA A 174 -12.82 17.63 -17.38
CA ALA A 174 -14.14 17.08 -17.72
C ALA A 174 -15.15 18.19 -18.00
N GLU A 175 -15.07 19.31 -17.26
CA GLU A 175 -15.87 20.51 -17.47
C GLU A 175 -14.96 21.70 -17.79
N LEU A 176 -15.18 22.32 -18.94
CA LEU A 176 -14.40 23.47 -19.42
C LEU A 176 -15.03 24.77 -18.93
N THR A 177 -14.56 25.30 -17.81
CA THR A 177 -15.11 26.52 -17.18
C THR A 177 -14.20 27.74 -17.30
N GLN A 178 -12.98 27.56 -17.83
CA GLN A 178 -11.99 28.62 -18.04
C GLN A 178 -11.43 28.56 -19.46
N PRO A 179 -10.96 29.70 -20.03
CA PRO A 179 -10.39 29.73 -21.37
C PRO A 179 -9.15 28.84 -21.57
N TRP A 180 -8.41 28.56 -20.48
CA TRP A 180 -7.20 27.73 -20.48
C TRP A 180 -7.48 26.25 -20.18
N HIS A 181 -8.73 25.86 -19.94
CA HIS A 181 -9.08 24.46 -19.77
C HIS A 181 -9.06 23.76 -21.12
N GLN A 182 -8.35 22.66 -21.21
CA GLN A 182 -8.31 21.79 -22.39
C GLN A 182 -9.20 20.56 -22.16
N PRO A 183 -9.93 20.06 -23.16
CA PRO A 183 -10.63 18.79 -23.05
C PRO A 183 -9.66 17.61 -22.99
N VAL A 184 -10.10 16.46 -22.50
CA VAL A 184 -9.28 15.25 -22.30
C VAL A 184 -8.67 14.69 -23.60
N ASP A 185 -9.24 15.01 -24.75
CA ASP A 185 -8.80 14.57 -26.06
C ASP A 185 -7.97 15.62 -26.82
N ALA A 186 -7.64 16.74 -26.18
CA ALA A 186 -6.72 17.74 -26.74
C ALA A 186 -5.29 17.15 -26.92
N PRO A 187 -4.47 17.74 -27.81
CA PRO A 187 -3.13 17.21 -28.09
C PRO A 187 -2.23 17.04 -26.86
N GLY A 188 -2.19 18.03 -25.95
CA GLY A 188 -1.38 17.97 -24.74
C GLY A 188 -1.81 16.84 -23.79
N PRO A 189 -3.09 16.77 -23.37
CA PRO A 189 -3.63 15.63 -22.61
C PRO A 189 -3.38 14.26 -23.25
N ARG A 190 -3.58 14.12 -24.57
CA ARG A 190 -3.29 12.85 -25.28
C ARG A 190 -1.82 12.50 -25.25
N ALA A 191 -0.93 13.48 -25.46
CA ALA A 191 0.51 13.25 -25.40
C ALA A 191 0.98 12.74 -24.02
N ASN A 192 0.32 13.16 -22.93
CA ASN A 192 0.61 12.62 -21.59
C ASN A 192 0.10 11.19 -21.42
N GLN A 193 -1.11 10.88 -21.92
CA GLN A 193 -1.65 9.52 -21.91
C GLN A 193 -0.71 8.56 -22.66
N ASP A 194 -0.30 8.93 -23.89
CA ASP A 194 0.60 8.12 -24.71
C ASP A 194 1.96 7.94 -24.03
N ALA A 195 2.51 9.00 -23.44
CA ALA A 195 3.78 8.93 -22.73
C ALA A 195 3.73 7.98 -21.52
N MET A 196 2.63 8.00 -20.75
CA MET A 196 2.47 7.07 -19.62
C MET A 196 2.33 5.62 -20.07
N VAL A 197 1.65 5.37 -21.20
CA VAL A 197 1.58 4.04 -21.81
C VAL A 197 2.99 3.54 -22.18
N GLU A 198 3.79 4.37 -22.83
CA GLU A 198 5.16 4.00 -23.23
C GLU A 198 6.09 3.81 -22.02
N ILE A 199 5.96 4.61 -20.96
CA ILE A 199 6.69 4.43 -19.70
C ILE A 199 6.35 3.08 -19.07
N MET A 200 5.05 2.75 -18.99
CA MET A 200 4.62 1.45 -18.46
C MET A 200 5.17 0.28 -19.28
N LYS A 201 5.05 0.33 -20.60
CA LYS A 201 5.58 -0.69 -21.50
C LYS A 201 7.10 -0.83 -21.38
N TYR A 202 7.81 0.29 -21.27
CA TYR A 202 9.26 0.29 -21.09
C TYR A 202 9.67 -0.55 -19.87
N TRP A 203 9.13 -0.28 -18.69
CA TRP A 203 9.52 -1.00 -17.48
C TRP A 203 9.03 -2.46 -17.47
N LEU A 204 7.85 -2.73 -18.03
CA LEU A 204 7.38 -4.11 -18.21
C LEU A 204 8.32 -4.91 -19.12
N SER A 205 8.85 -4.28 -20.19
CA SER A 205 9.84 -4.90 -21.07
C SER A 205 11.19 -5.15 -20.39
N GLN A 206 11.51 -4.41 -19.32
CA GLN A 206 12.72 -4.61 -18.51
C GLN A 206 12.56 -5.67 -17.41
N GLY A 207 11.33 -6.17 -17.19
CA GLY A 207 11.06 -7.25 -16.24
C GLY A 207 10.25 -6.85 -15.01
N ALA A 208 9.73 -5.63 -14.92
CA ALA A 208 8.72 -5.30 -13.92
C ALA A 208 7.42 -6.09 -14.18
N ASP A 209 6.70 -6.45 -13.11
CA ASP A 209 5.45 -7.20 -13.22
C ASP A 209 4.21 -6.30 -13.23
N GLY A 210 4.37 -5.02 -12.98
CA GLY A 210 3.26 -4.08 -12.95
C GLY A 210 3.58 -2.79 -12.21
N PHE A 211 2.50 -2.10 -11.80
CA PHE A 211 2.62 -0.80 -11.14
C PHE A 211 1.63 -0.63 -10.00
N ARG A 212 2.08 0.02 -8.95
CA ARG A 212 1.22 0.77 -8.05
C ARG A 212 1.11 2.20 -8.63
N VAL A 213 -0.09 2.68 -8.79
CA VAL A 213 -0.35 3.97 -9.44
C VAL A 213 -0.72 5.02 -8.40
N ASP A 214 0.15 6.00 -8.25
CA ASP A 214 0.01 7.12 -7.33
C ASP A 214 -1.17 8.00 -7.72
N MET A 215 -2.04 8.34 -6.73
CA MET A 215 -3.18 9.27 -6.90
C MET A 215 -3.98 9.05 -8.19
N ALA A 216 -4.28 7.79 -8.50
CA ALA A 216 -4.89 7.39 -9.77
C ALA A 216 -6.24 8.06 -10.07
N ASP A 217 -6.98 8.49 -9.03
CA ASP A 217 -8.30 9.13 -9.13
C ASP A 217 -8.27 10.59 -9.61
N SER A 218 -7.10 11.23 -9.66
CA SER A 218 -6.95 12.69 -9.72
C SER A 218 -6.46 13.26 -11.04
N LEU A 219 -6.35 12.43 -12.11
CA LEU A 219 -5.73 12.85 -13.37
C LEU A 219 -6.51 13.95 -14.08
N VAL A 220 -7.79 13.73 -14.38
CA VAL A 220 -8.64 14.72 -15.04
C VAL A 220 -9.18 15.70 -14.00
N LYS A 221 -9.09 16.99 -14.30
CA LYS A 221 -9.59 18.05 -13.41
C LYS A 221 -11.08 18.33 -13.68
N ASN A 222 -11.79 18.85 -12.68
CA ASN A 222 -13.24 19.10 -12.73
C ASN A 222 -14.09 17.87 -13.13
N ASP A 223 -13.65 16.66 -12.72
CA ASP A 223 -14.31 15.39 -13.09
C ASP A 223 -15.41 14.97 -12.10
N GLY A 224 -15.75 15.84 -11.16
CA GLY A 224 -16.78 15.58 -10.15
C GLY A 224 -16.50 14.33 -9.31
N THR A 225 -17.53 13.85 -8.61
CA THR A 225 -17.42 12.67 -7.74
C THR A 225 -17.50 11.35 -8.49
N SER A 226 -18.03 11.33 -9.71
CA SER A 226 -18.19 10.12 -10.52
C SER A 226 -16.92 9.70 -11.26
N LYS A 227 -15.94 10.59 -11.41
CA LYS A 227 -14.63 10.34 -12.03
C LYS A 227 -14.70 9.73 -13.44
N ARG A 228 -15.76 10.03 -14.20
CA ARG A 228 -16.03 9.38 -15.50
C ARG A 228 -14.93 9.59 -16.53
N ALA A 229 -14.37 10.79 -16.60
CA ALA A 229 -13.31 11.09 -17.55
C ALA A 229 -12.00 10.41 -17.15
N THR A 230 -11.65 10.42 -15.85
CA THR A 230 -10.48 9.73 -15.32
C THR A 230 -10.58 8.22 -15.51
N ILE A 231 -11.75 7.62 -15.26
CA ILE A 231 -12.04 6.19 -15.52
C ILE A 231 -11.79 5.88 -17.00
N GLY A 232 -12.36 6.68 -17.93
CA GLY A 232 -12.21 6.47 -19.37
C GLY A 232 -10.76 6.54 -19.86
N ILE A 233 -9.96 7.45 -19.32
CA ILE A 233 -8.52 7.54 -19.63
C ILE A 233 -7.80 6.28 -19.16
N TRP A 234 -8.02 5.82 -17.93
CA TRP A 234 -7.39 4.60 -17.42
C TRP A 234 -7.77 3.37 -18.23
N GLN A 235 -9.06 3.20 -18.55
CA GLN A 235 -9.52 2.11 -19.41
C GLN A 235 -8.74 2.08 -20.74
N SER A 236 -8.55 3.24 -21.37
CA SER A 236 -7.80 3.36 -22.62
C SER A 236 -6.32 3.01 -22.43
N MET A 237 -5.64 3.61 -21.44
CA MET A 237 -4.21 3.38 -21.21
C MET A 237 -3.92 1.93 -20.81
N LEU A 238 -4.68 1.36 -19.87
CA LEU A 238 -4.48 -0.01 -19.40
C LEU A 238 -4.79 -1.04 -20.50
N SER A 239 -5.79 -0.78 -21.35
CA SER A 239 -6.08 -1.64 -22.50
C SER A 239 -4.91 -1.70 -23.48
N GLN A 240 -4.26 -0.56 -23.77
CA GLN A 240 -3.11 -0.49 -24.66
C GLN A 240 -1.89 -1.24 -24.09
N VAL A 241 -1.64 -1.10 -22.77
CA VAL A 241 -0.55 -1.83 -22.11
C VAL A 241 -0.82 -3.33 -22.11
N ARG A 242 -2.04 -3.76 -21.75
CA ARG A 242 -2.41 -5.17 -21.68
C ARG A 242 -2.48 -5.87 -23.04
N ALA A 243 -2.59 -5.14 -24.13
CA ALA A 243 -2.48 -5.71 -25.47
C ALA A 243 -1.10 -6.35 -25.72
N GLU A 244 -0.04 -5.82 -25.09
CA GLU A 244 1.33 -6.35 -25.19
C GLU A 244 1.75 -7.14 -23.94
N PHE A 245 1.29 -6.71 -22.76
CA PHE A 245 1.62 -7.28 -21.45
C PHE A 245 0.35 -7.74 -20.72
N PRO A 246 -0.29 -8.84 -21.13
CA PRO A 246 -1.60 -9.25 -20.62
C PRO A 246 -1.61 -9.63 -19.13
N ASN A 247 -0.45 -9.98 -18.58
CA ASN A 247 -0.27 -10.36 -17.18
C ASN A 247 0.13 -9.20 -16.25
N ALA A 248 0.30 -7.98 -16.79
CA ALA A 248 0.70 -6.83 -16.00
C ALA A 248 -0.32 -6.50 -14.90
N ILE A 249 0.20 -6.31 -13.69
CA ILE A 249 -0.57 -6.06 -12.46
C ILE A 249 -0.67 -4.55 -12.24
N PHE A 250 -1.90 -4.06 -12.01
CA PHE A 250 -2.13 -2.65 -11.71
C PHE A 250 -2.89 -2.49 -10.40
N VAL A 251 -2.23 -1.87 -9.42
CA VAL A 251 -2.79 -1.54 -8.12
C VAL A 251 -2.96 -0.03 -8.02
N SER A 252 -4.17 0.45 -7.80
CA SER A 252 -4.43 1.89 -7.70
C SER A 252 -4.31 2.41 -6.28
N GLU A 253 -3.84 3.64 -6.15
CA GLU A 253 -4.15 4.49 -5.02
C GLU A 253 -5.35 5.35 -5.39
N TRP A 254 -6.54 4.82 -5.19
CA TRP A 254 -7.82 5.48 -5.49
C TRP A 254 -8.69 5.62 -4.24
N GLY A 255 -8.82 4.54 -3.46
CA GLY A 255 -9.60 4.49 -2.23
C GLY A 255 -11.11 4.41 -2.44
N THR A 256 -11.55 4.22 -3.69
CA THR A 256 -12.94 3.98 -4.06
C THR A 256 -13.00 2.78 -5.02
N PRO A 257 -13.01 1.55 -4.49
CA PRO A 257 -12.87 0.32 -5.28
C PRO A 257 -13.85 0.21 -6.45
N THR A 258 -15.08 0.70 -6.29
CA THR A 258 -16.09 0.70 -7.38
C THR A 258 -15.61 1.45 -8.62
N GLN A 259 -14.90 2.57 -8.45
CA GLN A 259 -14.38 3.38 -9.55
C GLN A 259 -13.06 2.81 -10.08
N ALA A 260 -12.19 2.38 -9.18
CA ALA A 260 -10.90 1.80 -9.53
C ALA A 260 -11.05 0.55 -10.41
N PHE A 261 -11.96 -0.36 -10.05
CA PHE A 261 -12.21 -1.57 -10.82
C PHE A 261 -12.93 -1.27 -12.15
N GLU A 262 -13.85 -0.28 -12.18
CA GLU A 262 -14.42 0.22 -13.42
C GLU A 262 -13.34 0.80 -14.34
N ALA A 263 -12.34 1.47 -13.79
CA ALA A 263 -11.19 1.99 -14.53
C ALA A 263 -10.24 0.90 -15.06
N GLY A 264 -10.39 -0.35 -14.59
CA GLY A 264 -9.63 -1.51 -15.06
C GLY A 264 -8.45 -1.90 -14.17
N PHE A 265 -8.33 -1.39 -12.96
CA PHE A 265 -7.33 -1.83 -11.99
C PHE A 265 -7.65 -3.23 -11.45
N ASP A 266 -6.61 -4.01 -11.11
CA ASP A 266 -6.76 -5.36 -10.56
C ASP A 266 -6.97 -5.33 -9.05
N ALA A 267 -6.41 -4.31 -8.39
CA ALA A 267 -6.56 -4.08 -6.97
C ALA A 267 -6.58 -2.58 -6.66
N ASP A 268 -7.23 -2.21 -5.56
CA ASP A 268 -7.28 -0.83 -5.06
C ASP A 268 -6.99 -0.77 -3.57
N PHE A 269 -6.14 0.17 -3.15
CA PHE A 269 -5.89 0.39 -1.74
C PHE A 269 -7.15 0.90 -1.04
N TYR A 270 -7.60 0.12 -0.06
CA TYR A 270 -8.57 0.60 0.91
C TYR A 270 -7.82 1.48 1.91
N LEU A 271 -7.63 2.74 1.53
CA LEU A 271 -6.74 3.68 2.20
C LEU A 271 -7.10 3.89 3.66
N ASP A 272 -6.07 4.12 4.47
CA ASP A 272 -6.21 4.39 5.91
C ASP A 272 -6.66 5.84 6.17
N TRP A 273 -7.88 6.17 5.81
CA TRP A 273 -8.50 7.46 6.00
C TRP A 273 -9.91 7.36 6.58
N ARG A 274 -10.42 8.47 7.12
CA ARG A 274 -11.73 8.49 7.79
C ARG A 274 -12.89 8.27 6.83
N GLY A 275 -12.73 8.61 5.56
CA GLY A 275 -13.78 8.56 4.56
C GLY A 275 -14.29 7.16 4.23
N ASN A 276 -13.53 6.10 4.52
CA ASN A 276 -13.93 4.69 4.33
C ASN A 276 -13.95 3.86 5.62
N GLY A 277 -13.64 4.46 6.75
CA GLY A 277 -13.68 3.82 8.07
C GLY A 277 -12.50 2.90 8.40
N TYR A 278 -11.55 2.69 7.49
CA TYR A 278 -10.43 1.78 7.76
C TYR A 278 -9.51 2.27 8.88
N ASN A 279 -9.31 3.59 8.99
CA ASN A 279 -8.54 4.19 10.08
C ASN A 279 -9.11 3.86 11.47
N LEU A 280 -10.43 3.63 11.58
CA LEU A 280 -11.08 3.26 12.85
C LEU A 280 -10.55 1.96 13.43
N LEU A 281 -10.00 1.08 12.60
CA LEU A 281 -9.50 -0.21 13.03
C LEU A 281 -8.16 -0.08 13.77
N ALA A 282 -7.22 0.74 13.26
CA ALA A 282 -5.85 0.74 13.77
C ALA A 282 -5.17 2.13 13.89
N ARG A 283 -5.79 3.23 13.41
CA ARG A 283 -5.18 4.58 13.38
C ARG A 283 -6.17 5.70 13.71
N ASN A 284 -7.12 5.44 14.58
CA ASN A 284 -8.11 6.42 15.02
C ASN A 284 -7.52 7.33 16.12
N THR A 285 -6.49 8.11 15.76
CA THR A 285 -5.78 9.01 16.66
C THR A 285 -5.14 10.17 15.89
N ASP A 286 -4.97 11.29 16.58
CA ASP A 286 -4.17 12.43 16.10
C ASP A 286 -2.75 12.44 16.73
N THR A 287 -2.45 11.47 17.62
CA THR A 287 -1.18 11.37 18.37
C THR A 287 -0.51 10.01 18.13
N PRO A 288 0.38 9.89 17.12
CA PRO A 288 0.92 8.61 16.68
C PRO A 288 1.67 7.81 17.74
N LEU A 289 2.19 8.44 18.79
CA LEU A 289 2.96 7.77 19.86
C LEU A 289 2.13 7.44 21.10
N GLU A 290 0.97 8.09 21.28
CA GLU A 290 0.24 8.01 22.54
C GLU A 290 -0.91 7.02 22.48
N ARG A 291 -0.71 5.84 23.09
CA ARG A 291 -1.74 4.80 23.22
C ARG A 291 -3.03 5.30 23.88
N ARG A 292 -2.94 6.12 24.92
CA ARG A 292 -4.11 6.61 25.68
C ARG A 292 -5.09 7.43 24.84
N ASN A 293 -4.61 8.06 23.76
CA ASN A 293 -5.41 8.88 22.86
C ASN A 293 -5.83 8.13 21.59
N ASP A 294 -5.45 6.85 21.48
CA ASP A 294 -5.80 5.99 20.36
C ASP A 294 -7.17 5.35 20.59
N ALA A 295 -8.15 5.79 19.84
CA ALA A 295 -9.51 5.28 19.85
C ALA A 295 -9.75 4.15 18.84
N SER A 296 -8.70 3.47 18.37
CA SER A 296 -8.81 2.40 17.37
C SER A 296 -9.53 1.16 17.93
N PHE A 297 -10.19 0.41 17.02
CA PHE A 297 -10.82 -0.87 17.36
C PHE A 297 -9.81 -1.86 17.95
N PHE A 298 -8.61 -2.01 17.37
CA PHE A 298 -7.59 -2.94 17.86
C PHE A 298 -6.86 -2.47 19.13
N ASN A 299 -7.03 -1.22 19.57
CA ASN A 299 -6.60 -0.83 20.91
C ASN A 299 -7.59 -1.40 21.95
N SER A 300 -7.18 -2.38 22.72
CA SER A 300 -8.04 -3.09 23.69
C SER A 300 -8.61 -2.21 24.80
N ASP A 301 -7.98 -1.06 25.08
CA ASP A 301 -8.46 -0.07 26.05
C ASP A 301 -9.50 0.90 25.46
N SER A 302 -9.67 0.91 24.13
CA SER A 302 -10.64 1.74 23.44
C SER A 302 -12.05 1.13 23.49
N ALA A 303 -13.07 1.99 23.50
CA ALA A 303 -14.46 1.58 23.40
C ALA A 303 -14.98 1.45 21.95
N THR A 304 -14.18 1.81 20.95
CA THR A 304 -14.59 1.82 19.54
C THR A 304 -14.90 0.41 19.05
N GLY A 305 -16.11 0.23 18.53
CA GLY A 305 -16.55 -1.01 17.87
C GLY A 305 -16.22 -1.03 16.37
N ALA A 306 -16.48 -2.17 15.73
CA ALA A 306 -16.24 -2.35 14.30
C ALA A 306 -17.41 -1.96 13.41
N GLN A 307 -18.58 -1.63 13.98
CA GLN A 307 -19.81 -1.43 13.20
C GLN A 307 -19.67 -0.32 12.14
N GLU A 308 -19.08 0.82 12.52
CA GLU A 308 -18.92 1.96 11.61
C GLU A 308 -18.01 1.60 10.40
N PHE A 309 -16.93 0.86 10.63
CA PHE A 309 -16.11 0.33 9.54
C PHE A 309 -16.91 -0.59 8.62
N LEU A 310 -17.68 -1.54 9.18
CA LEU A 310 -18.46 -2.49 8.38
C LEU A 310 -19.60 -1.82 7.61
N ASP A 311 -20.23 -0.79 8.17
CA ASP A 311 -21.28 -0.02 7.49
C ASP A 311 -20.74 0.70 6.23
N MET A 312 -19.44 1.06 6.22
CA MET A 312 -18.79 1.68 5.06
C MET A 312 -18.20 0.63 4.10
N TYR A 313 -17.62 -0.45 4.62
CA TYR A 313 -16.91 -1.46 3.84
C TYR A 313 -17.86 -2.42 3.09
N LEU A 314 -18.82 -3.04 3.80
CA LEU A 314 -19.66 -4.10 3.24
C LEU A 314 -20.42 -3.67 1.99
N PRO A 315 -21.06 -2.48 1.91
CA PRO A 315 -21.76 -2.07 0.70
C PRO A 315 -20.84 -1.88 -0.52
N GLN A 316 -19.56 -1.58 -0.32
CA GLN A 316 -18.59 -1.50 -1.41
C GLN A 316 -18.13 -2.89 -1.83
N TRP A 317 -17.82 -3.76 -0.85
CA TRP A 317 -17.42 -5.13 -1.10
C TRP A 317 -18.50 -5.92 -1.84
N GLU A 318 -19.75 -5.87 -1.40
CA GLU A 318 -20.90 -6.54 -2.04
C GLU A 318 -21.06 -6.16 -3.52
N ARG A 319 -20.72 -4.93 -3.88
CA ARG A 319 -20.86 -4.45 -5.27
C ARG A 319 -19.68 -4.80 -6.17
N THR A 320 -18.53 -5.14 -5.62
CA THR A 320 -17.27 -5.15 -6.40
C THR A 320 -16.35 -6.33 -6.14
N HIS A 321 -16.66 -7.22 -5.18
CA HIS A 321 -15.77 -8.31 -4.79
C HIS A 321 -15.42 -9.31 -5.92
N GLU A 322 -16.25 -9.39 -6.96
CA GLU A 322 -15.95 -10.20 -8.16
C GLU A 322 -15.14 -9.45 -9.22
N ALA A 323 -15.07 -8.11 -9.13
CA ALA A 323 -14.46 -7.27 -10.15
C ALA A 323 -12.97 -6.98 -9.90
N GLY A 324 -12.53 -7.02 -8.64
CA GLY A 324 -11.15 -6.71 -8.26
C GLY A 324 -10.90 -6.92 -6.76
N LEU A 325 -9.67 -6.71 -6.35
CA LEU A 325 -9.17 -7.01 -5.01
C LEU A 325 -9.05 -5.75 -4.15
N PHE A 326 -9.71 -5.72 -3.00
CA PHE A 326 -9.44 -4.71 -1.98
C PHE A 326 -8.05 -4.94 -1.40
N SER A 327 -7.26 -3.89 -1.20
CA SER A 327 -5.93 -3.99 -0.62
C SER A 327 -5.87 -3.32 0.74
N PHE A 328 -6.01 -4.12 1.80
CA PHE A 328 -5.75 -3.68 3.16
C PHE A 328 -4.25 -3.58 3.41
N ILE A 329 -3.81 -2.46 3.97
CA ILE A 329 -2.40 -2.18 4.30
C ILE A 329 -2.17 -2.33 5.80
N SER A 330 -1.03 -2.90 6.22
CA SER A 330 -0.61 -2.81 7.63
C SER A 330 -0.16 -1.38 7.97
N GLY A 331 0.40 -0.70 7.02
CA GLY A 331 0.85 0.67 7.02
C GLY A 331 1.39 1.02 5.63
N ASN A 332 1.87 2.25 5.48
CA ASN A 332 2.63 2.68 4.32
C ASN A 332 3.61 3.81 4.70
N HIS A 333 4.32 4.33 3.72
CA HIS A 333 5.32 5.38 3.90
C HIS A 333 4.72 6.76 4.25
N ASP A 334 3.40 6.92 4.22
CA ASP A 334 2.68 8.17 4.48
C ASP A 334 1.82 8.15 5.76
N CYS A 335 1.59 6.98 6.35
CA CYS A 335 0.82 6.88 7.58
C CYS A 335 1.67 6.39 8.77
N PRO A 336 1.32 6.76 10.02
CA PRO A 336 2.01 6.27 11.20
C PRO A 336 1.96 4.74 11.31
N ARG A 337 3.06 4.11 11.75
CA ARG A 337 3.12 2.67 12.03
C ARG A 337 2.15 2.27 13.13
N LEU A 338 1.80 1.00 13.21
CA LEU A 338 0.96 0.43 14.27
C LEU A 338 1.63 0.55 15.65
N ALA A 339 2.94 0.27 15.73
CA ALA A 339 3.71 0.46 16.94
C ALA A 339 4.16 1.93 17.10
N PRO A 340 4.29 2.45 18.32
CA PRO A 340 4.11 1.75 19.60
C PRO A 340 2.66 1.78 20.14
N ARG A 341 1.69 2.42 19.47
CA ARG A 341 0.33 2.61 19.97
C ARG A 341 -0.41 1.31 20.26
N LEU A 342 -0.33 0.36 19.33
CA LEU A 342 -0.82 -1.00 19.55
C LEU A 342 0.31 -1.85 20.12
N ASN A 343 0.04 -2.61 21.19
CA ASN A 343 1.00 -3.56 21.73
C ASN A 343 1.21 -4.78 20.82
N GLU A 344 2.13 -5.68 21.14
CA GLU A 344 2.48 -6.82 20.27
C GLU A 344 1.27 -7.75 20.03
N GLN A 345 0.47 -8.01 21.06
CA GLN A 345 -0.71 -8.88 20.94
C GLN A 345 -1.83 -8.24 20.09
N GLU A 346 -2.03 -6.94 20.21
CA GLU A 346 -2.99 -6.18 19.39
C GLU A 346 -2.57 -6.14 17.93
N ARG A 347 -1.26 -5.99 17.66
CA ARG A 347 -0.71 -6.09 16.30
C ARG A 347 -0.87 -7.50 15.74
N ALA A 348 -0.63 -8.53 16.53
CA ALA A 348 -0.86 -9.90 16.11
C ALA A 348 -2.33 -10.14 15.73
N LEU A 349 -3.27 -9.60 16.52
CA LEU A 349 -4.70 -9.68 16.22
C LEU A 349 -5.09 -8.86 14.97
N PHE A 350 -4.46 -7.70 14.76
CA PHE A 350 -4.63 -6.91 13.53
C PHE A 350 -4.17 -7.70 12.29
N PHE A 351 -3.01 -8.36 12.34
CA PHE A 351 -2.55 -9.20 11.23
C PHE A 351 -3.44 -10.42 11.00
N LEU A 352 -4.02 -11.00 12.05
CA LEU A 352 -5.02 -12.06 11.89
C LEU A 352 -6.23 -11.54 11.09
N PHE A 353 -6.74 -10.35 11.40
CA PHE A 353 -7.79 -9.71 10.60
C PHE A 353 -7.31 -9.44 9.16
N GLN A 354 -6.23 -8.69 8.97
CA GLN A 354 -5.75 -8.26 7.66
C GLN A 354 -5.51 -9.44 6.69
N LEU A 355 -4.88 -10.51 7.19
CA LEU A 355 -4.50 -11.66 6.36
C LEU A 355 -5.62 -12.68 6.15
N THR A 356 -6.75 -12.55 6.86
CA THR A 356 -7.94 -13.39 6.65
C THR A 356 -9.08 -12.67 5.93
N MET A 357 -9.03 -11.35 5.80
CA MET A 357 -9.98 -10.59 4.98
C MET A 357 -9.79 -10.88 3.47
N PRO A 358 -10.86 -10.74 2.65
CA PRO A 358 -10.73 -10.86 1.20
C PRO A 358 -9.84 -9.76 0.62
N GLY A 359 -9.36 -9.97 -0.61
CA GLY A 359 -8.54 -9.02 -1.34
C GLY A 359 -7.06 -9.36 -1.38
N LEU A 360 -6.20 -8.38 -1.63
CA LEU A 360 -4.74 -8.49 -1.71
C LEU A 360 -4.09 -7.70 -0.57
N PRO A 361 -3.64 -8.34 0.53
CA PRO A 361 -3.04 -7.63 1.65
C PRO A 361 -1.62 -7.13 1.31
N PHE A 362 -1.29 -5.93 1.80
CA PHE A 362 0.05 -5.35 1.73
C PHE A 362 0.62 -5.16 3.13
N ILE A 363 1.83 -5.66 3.36
CA ILE A 363 2.58 -5.47 4.59
C ILE A 363 3.65 -4.41 4.34
N TYR A 364 3.65 -3.35 5.13
CA TYR A 364 4.69 -2.33 5.08
C TYR A 364 5.94 -2.82 5.81
N TYR A 365 7.13 -2.65 5.22
CA TYR A 365 8.38 -3.15 5.79
C TYR A 365 8.53 -2.78 7.27
N GLY A 366 8.89 -3.76 8.08
CA GLY A 366 9.10 -3.61 9.51
C GLY A 366 7.84 -3.70 10.37
N ASP A 367 6.63 -3.61 9.81
CA ASP A 367 5.41 -3.80 10.60
C ASP A 367 5.30 -5.24 11.11
N GLU A 368 5.79 -6.22 10.36
CA GLU A 368 5.82 -7.64 10.74
C GLU A 368 6.75 -7.94 11.91
N ILE A 369 7.69 -7.06 12.22
CA ILE A 369 8.54 -7.16 13.41
C ILE A 369 8.13 -6.15 14.50
N GLY A 370 7.12 -5.32 14.23
CA GLY A 370 6.67 -4.28 15.15
C GLY A 370 7.60 -3.07 15.23
N LEU A 371 8.30 -2.73 14.16
CA LEU A 371 9.13 -1.52 14.07
C LEU A 371 8.29 -0.29 14.45
N PRO A 372 8.70 0.52 15.44
CA PRO A 372 7.87 1.61 15.91
C PRO A 372 7.94 2.86 15.01
N TYR A 373 6.86 3.63 14.98
CA TYR A 373 6.87 5.00 14.52
C TYR A 373 7.75 5.86 15.44
N ALA A 374 8.51 6.79 14.85
CA ALA A 374 9.36 7.70 15.60
C ALA A 374 9.08 9.16 15.26
N GLU A 375 9.05 10.04 16.25
CA GLU A 375 9.04 11.49 16.00
C GLU A 375 10.44 11.97 15.65
N ILE A 376 10.64 12.25 14.37
CA ILE A 376 11.90 12.79 13.84
C ILE A 376 11.61 13.99 12.96
N PRO A 377 12.57 14.92 12.81
CA PRO A 377 12.41 16.06 11.91
C PRO A 377 12.05 15.62 10.49
N THR A 378 11.09 16.29 9.90
CA THR A 378 10.71 16.07 8.50
C THR A 378 11.92 16.24 7.57
N LYS A 379 12.04 15.28 6.64
CA LYS A 379 13.08 15.28 5.61
C LYS A 379 12.45 15.14 4.22
N GLU A 380 12.12 15.02 3.40
CA GLU A 380 11.44 14.74 2.12
C GLU A 380 10.02 15.32 2.05
N GLY A 381 9.89 16.61 2.27
CA GLY A 381 8.59 17.28 2.20
C GLY A 381 7.72 17.06 3.45
N GLY A 382 6.62 17.76 3.54
CA GLY A 382 5.79 17.97 4.72
C GLY A 382 5.31 16.75 5.48
N TYR A 383 4.69 16.99 6.63
CA TYR A 383 4.02 16.06 7.53
C TYR A 383 4.90 15.17 8.43
N ALA A 384 4.24 14.55 9.40
CA ALA A 384 4.82 13.61 10.35
C ALA A 384 5.15 12.23 9.73
N ARG A 385 5.13 12.07 8.41
CA ARG A 385 5.33 10.79 7.72
C ARG A 385 6.77 10.25 7.78
N THR A 386 7.77 11.12 7.95
CA THR A 386 9.18 10.72 8.02
C THR A 386 9.43 9.67 9.11
N GLY A 387 8.69 9.73 10.22
CA GLY A 387 8.79 8.77 11.32
C GLY A 387 8.37 7.33 10.98
N SER A 388 7.63 7.13 9.89
CA SER A 388 7.28 5.80 9.36
C SER A 388 8.34 5.24 8.43
N ARG A 389 9.33 6.05 8.02
CA ARG A 389 10.33 5.73 7.00
C ARG A 389 11.71 5.39 7.59
N THR A 390 11.79 5.18 8.90
CA THR A 390 13.05 4.84 9.60
C THR A 390 13.63 3.50 9.09
N PRO A 391 14.97 3.32 9.16
CA PRO A 391 15.62 2.12 8.66
C PRO A 391 15.11 0.82 9.27
N MET A 392 15.05 -0.23 8.47
CA MET A 392 14.77 -1.60 8.91
C MET A 392 15.88 -2.08 9.85
N CYS A 393 15.48 -2.68 10.97
CA CYS A 393 16.43 -3.27 11.92
C CYS A 393 16.53 -4.78 11.67
N TRP A 394 17.67 -5.22 11.14
CA TRP A 394 17.93 -6.61 10.81
C TRP A 394 18.51 -7.38 12.00
N ASP A 395 19.47 -6.78 12.72
CA ASP A 395 20.14 -7.39 13.85
C ASP A 395 20.72 -6.29 14.77
N SER A 396 20.23 -6.21 15.99
CA SER A 396 20.67 -5.21 16.96
C SER A 396 22.12 -5.35 17.41
N GLN A 397 22.78 -6.47 17.12
CA GLN A 397 24.20 -6.69 17.43
C GLN A 397 25.14 -6.10 16.37
N LEU A 398 24.59 -5.76 15.20
CA LEU A 398 25.36 -5.19 14.09
C LEU A 398 25.31 -3.65 14.09
N PRO A 399 26.33 -2.99 13.50
CA PRO A 399 26.27 -1.55 13.29
C PRO A 399 24.99 -1.12 12.59
N ASN A 400 24.41 0.01 13.03
CA ASN A 400 23.17 0.55 12.48
C ASN A 400 22.03 -0.47 12.39
N GLY A 401 21.92 -1.39 13.36
CA GLY A 401 20.90 -2.43 13.36
C GLY A 401 21.00 -3.40 12.17
N GLY A 402 22.18 -3.52 11.55
CA GLY A 402 22.39 -4.34 10.35
C GLY A 402 21.79 -3.75 9.07
N PHE A 403 21.22 -2.54 9.11
CA PHE A 403 20.76 -1.82 7.93
C PHE A 403 21.95 -1.43 7.04
N SER A 404 22.99 -0.83 7.64
CA SER A 404 24.25 -0.46 7.00
C SER A 404 25.42 -0.93 7.86
N LEU A 405 26.39 -1.59 7.25
CA LEU A 405 27.64 -2.00 7.92
C LEU A 405 28.75 -0.93 7.76
N GLY A 406 28.41 0.25 7.26
CA GLY A 406 29.31 1.38 7.08
C GLY A 406 29.31 2.35 8.26
N ASN A 407 30.19 3.36 8.15
CA ASN A 407 30.32 4.46 9.09
C ASN A 407 29.76 5.78 8.53
N ALA A 408 29.20 5.78 7.32
CA ALA A 408 28.56 6.96 6.76
C ALA A 408 27.31 7.34 7.59
N PRO A 409 27.01 8.65 7.72
CA PRO A 409 25.78 9.09 8.35
C PRO A 409 24.56 8.49 7.62
N LEU A 410 23.65 7.91 8.37
CA LEU A 410 22.41 7.38 7.81
C LEU A 410 21.54 8.50 7.23
N TYR A 411 20.90 8.24 6.10
CA TYR A 411 19.96 9.16 5.48
C TYR A 411 18.79 9.48 6.41
N LEU A 412 18.18 8.46 7.01
CA LEU A 412 17.24 8.58 8.13
C LEU A 412 17.83 7.86 9.36
N PRO A 413 17.61 8.38 10.57
CA PRO A 413 18.23 7.81 11.76
C PRO A 413 17.65 6.44 12.12
N MET A 414 18.49 5.53 12.60
CA MET A 414 18.07 4.36 13.33
C MET A 414 17.59 4.80 14.72
N THR A 415 16.30 4.65 14.99
CA THR A 415 15.68 5.20 16.22
C THR A 415 15.47 4.16 17.29
N ASP A 416 15.26 2.89 16.91
CA ASP A 416 15.04 1.79 17.84
C ASP A 416 15.58 0.48 17.23
N THR A 417 16.32 -0.29 18.03
CA THR A 417 16.82 -1.61 17.66
C THR A 417 16.25 -2.73 18.53
N SER A 418 15.32 -2.41 19.41
CA SER A 418 14.67 -3.39 20.30
C SER A 418 13.79 -4.37 19.53
N GLN A 419 13.25 -3.95 18.38
CA GLN A 419 12.52 -4.80 17.45
C GLN A 419 13.41 -5.06 16.23
N ASN A 420 13.86 -6.29 16.05
CA ASN A 420 14.74 -6.65 14.95
C ASN A 420 14.47 -8.07 14.43
N VAL A 421 14.83 -8.31 13.16
CA VAL A 421 14.57 -9.58 12.49
C VAL A 421 15.26 -10.76 13.15
N ALA A 422 16.53 -10.60 13.58
CA ALA A 422 17.30 -11.69 14.17
C ALA A 422 16.61 -12.23 15.45
N GLN A 423 16.27 -11.36 16.37
CA GLN A 423 15.57 -11.75 17.63
C GLN A 423 14.17 -12.33 17.37
N GLN A 424 13.42 -11.74 16.43
CA GLN A 424 12.10 -12.23 16.07
C GLN A 424 12.15 -13.66 15.47
N ARG A 425 13.20 -13.97 14.70
CA ARG A 425 13.40 -15.32 14.13
C ARG A 425 13.76 -16.37 15.19
N GLU A 426 14.37 -16.00 16.31
CA GLU A 426 14.70 -16.92 17.40
C GLU A 426 13.49 -17.27 18.28
N ARG A 427 12.48 -16.40 18.34
CA ARG A 427 11.29 -16.55 19.16
C ARG A 427 10.14 -17.17 18.35
N ALA A 428 9.75 -18.41 18.69
CA ALA A 428 8.65 -19.12 18.03
C ALA A 428 7.27 -18.44 18.20
N ASP A 429 7.12 -17.62 19.23
CA ASP A 429 5.92 -16.85 19.58
C ASP A 429 5.99 -15.38 19.12
N SER A 430 6.99 -15.01 18.32
CA SER A 430 7.18 -13.65 17.84
C SER A 430 6.10 -13.21 16.87
N LEU A 431 5.94 -11.88 16.74
CA LEU A 431 5.04 -11.29 15.76
C LEU A 431 5.39 -11.72 14.32
N SER A 432 6.69 -11.78 13.99
CA SER A 432 7.16 -12.20 12.66
C SER A 432 6.76 -13.65 12.34
N HIS A 433 6.92 -14.60 13.27
CA HIS A 433 6.46 -15.98 13.08
C HIS A 433 4.93 -16.08 12.99
N HIS A 434 4.21 -15.24 13.75
CA HIS A 434 2.77 -15.15 13.68
C HIS A 434 2.30 -14.72 12.28
N VAL A 435 2.90 -13.64 11.75
CA VAL A 435 2.62 -13.14 10.40
C VAL A 435 2.97 -14.19 9.35
N GLN A 436 4.14 -14.82 9.44
CA GLN A 436 4.57 -15.90 8.54
C GLN A 436 3.56 -17.06 8.47
N LYS A 437 3.09 -17.53 9.64
CA LYS A 437 2.08 -18.61 9.70
C LYS A 437 0.76 -18.19 9.06
N LEU A 438 0.31 -16.96 9.25
CA LEU A 438 -0.92 -16.45 8.63
C LEU A 438 -0.79 -16.34 7.12
N ILE A 439 0.34 -15.86 6.60
CA ILE A 439 0.61 -15.82 5.16
C ILE A 439 0.61 -17.24 4.57
N GLN A 440 1.23 -18.18 5.28
CA GLN A 440 1.25 -19.58 4.87
C GLN A 440 -0.16 -20.19 4.83
N LEU A 441 -0.97 -19.96 5.87
CA LEU A 441 -2.37 -20.41 5.89
C LEU A 441 -3.17 -19.80 4.73
N ARG A 442 -3.02 -18.48 4.49
CA ARG A 442 -3.67 -17.80 3.39
C ARG A 442 -3.33 -18.44 2.03
N SER A 443 -2.08 -18.80 1.81
CA SER A 443 -1.63 -19.44 0.56
C SER A 443 -2.09 -20.89 0.39
N GLN A 444 -2.43 -21.58 1.48
CA GLN A 444 -2.80 -23.00 1.48
C GLN A 444 -4.31 -23.24 1.52
N LEU A 445 -5.07 -22.30 2.08
CA LEU A 445 -6.52 -22.45 2.29
C LEU A 445 -7.30 -21.69 1.22
N PRO A 446 -7.99 -22.37 0.30
CA PRO A 446 -8.82 -21.71 -0.71
C PRO A 446 -9.87 -20.76 -0.12
N ALA A 447 -10.39 -21.08 1.07
CA ALA A 447 -11.33 -20.21 1.78
C ALA A 447 -10.74 -18.85 2.18
N LEU A 448 -9.42 -18.67 2.19
CA LEU A 448 -8.74 -17.39 2.44
C LEU A 448 -8.29 -16.68 1.14
N ASP A 449 -8.62 -17.22 -0.03
CA ASP A 449 -8.37 -16.53 -1.31
C ASP A 449 -9.04 -15.14 -1.33
N GLY A 450 -8.43 -14.21 -2.06
CA GLY A 450 -8.91 -12.82 -2.13
C GLY A 450 -10.32 -12.66 -2.70
N PHE A 451 -10.79 -13.61 -3.52
CA PHE A 451 -12.13 -13.65 -4.09
C PHE A 451 -13.11 -14.57 -3.33
N ALA A 452 -12.67 -15.27 -2.28
CA ALA A 452 -13.57 -16.09 -1.49
C ALA A 452 -14.63 -15.22 -0.78
N ASP A 453 -15.84 -15.78 -0.60
CA ASP A 453 -16.97 -15.11 0.01
C ASP A 453 -16.70 -14.70 1.46
N LEU A 454 -17.40 -13.68 1.92
CA LEU A 454 -17.30 -13.10 3.25
C LEU A 454 -18.69 -12.90 3.87
N GLU A 455 -18.90 -13.43 5.06
CA GLU A 455 -20.13 -13.24 5.83
C GLU A 455 -19.82 -12.91 7.29
N PHE A 456 -20.28 -11.76 7.79
CA PHE A 456 -20.12 -11.35 9.20
C PHE A 456 -21.33 -11.70 10.05
N ASP A 457 -21.11 -12.15 11.29
CA ASP A 457 -22.16 -12.21 12.31
C ASP A 457 -22.40 -10.83 12.91
N LEU A 458 -23.23 -10.04 12.22
CA LEU A 458 -23.62 -8.70 12.65
C LEU A 458 -24.46 -8.69 13.93
N SER A 459 -25.11 -9.81 14.27
CA SER A 459 -25.92 -9.92 15.49
C SER A 459 -25.05 -10.00 16.73
N LEU A 460 -23.95 -10.74 16.64
CA LEU A 460 -22.94 -10.83 17.70
C LEU A 460 -22.20 -9.50 17.87
N LEU A 461 -21.80 -8.87 16.75
CA LEU A 461 -21.14 -7.57 16.78
C LEU A 461 -21.96 -6.49 17.52
N LYS A 462 -23.28 -6.43 17.28
CA LYS A 462 -24.17 -5.49 17.99
C LYS A 462 -24.18 -5.70 19.51
N LYS A 463 -24.06 -6.94 19.97
CA LYS A 463 -24.00 -7.27 21.40
C LYS A 463 -22.62 -7.00 21.99
N HIS A 464 -21.59 -7.24 21.22
CA HIS A 464 -20.17 -7.19 21.62
C HIS A 464 -19.36 -6.39 20.58
N PRO A 465 -19.37 -5.04 20.66
CA PRO A 465 -18.79 -4.18 19.63
C PRO A 465 -17.29 -4.39 19.35
N LYS A 466 -16.56 -5.02 20.29
CA LYS A 466 -15.13 -5.36 20.17
C LYS A 466 -14.89 -6.78 19.63
N VAL A 467 -15.95 -7.49 19.21
CA VAL A 467 -15.85 -8.87 18.73
C VAL A 467 -16.30 -8.93 17.28
N MET A 468 -15.44 -9.44 16.41
CA MET A 468 -15.78 -9.79 15.04
C MET A 468 -15.83 -11.31 14.89
N VAL A 469 -16.90 -11.82 14.31
CA VAL A 469 -16.98 -13.20 13.83
C VAL A 469 -17.41 -13.16 12.37
N TYR A 470 -16.65 -13.84 11.52
CA TYR A 470 -16.96 -13.93 10.10
C TYR A 470 -16.51 -15.25 9.49
N ARG A 471 -17.24 -15.65 8.47
CA ARG A 471 -16.98 -16.83 7.66
C ARG A 471 -16.36 -16.41 6.35
N ARG A 472 -15.36 -17.18 5.91
CA ARG A 472 -14.83 -17.13 4.55
C ARG A 472 -15.15 -18.46 3.88
N THR A 473 -15.69 -18.42 2.67
CA THR A 473 -16.10 -19.62 1.92
C THR A 473 -15.58 -19.56 0.50
N HIS A 474 -14.87 -20.62 0.09
CA HIS A 474 -14.45 -20.80 -1.30
C HIS A 474 -15.61 -21.41 -2.11
N HIS A 475 -15.70 -21.07 -3.40
CA HIS A 475 -16.73 -21.61 -4.30
C HIS A 475 -16.74 -23.17 -4.40
N GLY A 476 -15.65 -23.83 -4.01
CA GLY A 476 -15.54 -25.30 -3.91
C GLY A 476 -16.14 -25.90 -2.63
N GLY A 477 -16.66 -25.06 -1.72
CA GLY A 477 -17.32 -25.49 -0.47
C GLY A 477 -16.41 -25.49 0.76
N ASP A 478 -15.09 -25.29 0.63
CA ASP A 478 -14.20 -25.13 1.79
C ASP A 478 -14.55 -23.86 2.53
N SER A 479 -14.67 -23.94 3.86
CA SER A 479 -15.00 -22.78 4.71
C SER A 479 -14.08 -22.70 5.92
N VAL A 480 -13.81 -21.48 6.35
CA VAL A 480 -13.18 -21.18 7.63
C VAL A 480 -14.00 -20.14 8.38
N LEU A 481 -14.02 -20.26 9.70
CA LEU A 481 -14.62 -19.32 10.62
C LEU A 481 -13.52 -18.59 11.36
N ILE A 482 -13.57 -17.29 11.38
CA ILE A 482 -12.64 -16.44 12.11
C ILE A 482 -13.39 -15.73 13.24
N ALA A 483 -12.85 -15.80 14.46
CA ALA A 483 -13.39 -15.09 15.59
C ALA A 483 -12.30 -14.24 16.27
N LEU A 484 -12.56 -12.95 16.47
CA LEU A 484 -11.64 -11.96 17.01
C LEU A 484 -12.28 -11.25 18.20
N ASN A 485 -11.57 -11.19 19.33
CA ASN A 485 -11.89 -10.35 20.47
C ASN A 485 -10.82 -9.25 20.63
N ALA A 486 -11.09 -8.05 20.17
CA ALA A 486 -10.20 -6.90 20.33
C ALA A 486 -10.41 -6.16 21.69
N GLY A 487 -11.27 -6.67 22.56
CA GLY A 487 -11.53 -6.09 23.88
C GLY A 487 -10.57 -6.59 24.95
N ASN A 488 -10.64 -5.96 26.13
CA ASN A 488 -9.84 -6.28 27.31
C ASN A 488 -10.55 -7.23 28.32
N LYS A 489 -11.66 -7.86 27.90
CA LYS A 489 -12.41 -8.84 28.72
C LYS A 489 -12.62 -10.12 27.92
N PRO A 490 -12.61 -11.29 28.58
CA PRO A 490 -12.92 -12.54 27.91
C PRO A 490 -14.38 -12.57 27.43
N ILE A 491 -14.61 -13.31 26.36
CA ILE A 491 -15.94 -13.52 25.80
C ILE A 491 -16.12 -14.98 25.36
N ARG A 492 -17.35 -15.46 25.52
CA ARG A 492 -17.80 -16.75 25.00
C ARG A 492 -18.55 -16.54 23.69
N VAL A 493 -18.13 -17.24 22.64
CA VAL A 493 -18.74 -17.25 21.31
C VAL A 493 -19.25 -18.65 21.00
N GLU A 494 -20.50 -18.75 20.60
CA GLU A 494 -21.16 -20.02 20.22
C GLU A 494 -21.36 -20.07 18.71
N PHE A 495 -20.95 -21.17 18.07
CA PHE A 495 -21.11 -21.41 16.64
C PHE A 495 -22.10 -22.57 16.42
N GLN A 496 -22.91 -22.49 15.38
CA GLN A 496 -23.85 -23.56 15.04
C GLN A 496 -23.19 -24.66 14.18
N GLN A 497 -21.94 -25.06 14.50
CA GLN A 497 -21.24 -26.08 13.71
C GLN A 497 -20.46 -27.04 14.60
N PRO A 498 -20.96 -28.27 14.79
CA PRO A 498 -20.21 -29.35 15.43
C PRO A 498 -19.04 -29.79 14.51
N GLN A 499 -17.88 -30.11 15.13
CA GLN A 499 -16.65 -30.61 14.48
C GLN A 499 -15.74 -29.55 13.82
N ALA A 500 -15.74 -28.29 14.25
CA ALA A 500 -14.72 -27.34 13.87
C ALA A 500 -13.33 -27.77 14.40
N HIS A 501 -12.28 -27.59 13.56
CA HIS A 501 -10.90 -27.84 13.99
C HIS A 501 -10.13 -26.54 14.00
N GLU A 502 -9.34 -26.33 15.08
CA GLU A 502 -8.46 -25.17 15.16
C GLU A 502 -7.34 -25.25 14.13
N LEU A 503 -7.22 -24.24 13.28
CA LEU A 503 -6.14 -24.06 12.32
C LEU A 503 -5.07 -23.09 12.84
N PHE A 504 -5.49 -22.11 13.62
CA PHE A 504 -4.62 -21.05 14.13
C PHE A 504 -5.23 -20.34 15.34
N ARG A 505 -4.38 -19.92 16.28
CA ARG A 505 -4.78 -19.05 17.39
C ARG A 505 -3.82 -17.91 17.63
N CYS A 506 -4.36 -16.83 18.20
CA CYS A 506 -3.64 -15.66 18.69
C CYS A 506 -4.15 -15.35 20.09
N GLY A 507 -3.28 -15.23 21.09
CA GLY A 507 -3.66 -15.01 22.48
C GLY A 507 -4.33 -16.20 23.15
N ASP A 508 -5.08 -15.96 24.22
CA ASP A 508 -5.73 -16.99 25.03
C ASP A 508 -7.03 -17.46 24.37
N VAL A 509 -7.07 -18.71 23.96
CA VAL A 509 -8.25 -19.37 23.37
C VAL A 509 -8.48 -20.69 24.09
N ALA A 510 -9.70 -20.91 24.58
CA ALA A 510 -10.09 -22.14 25.26
C ALA A 510 -11.39 -22.71 24.66
N TYR A 511 -11.53 -24.02 24.77
CA TYR A 511 -12.73 -24.76 24.37
C TYR A 511 -13.33 -25.41 25.60
N PRO A 512 -14.53 -25.02 26.03
CA PRO A 512 -15.20 -25.62 27.20
C PRO A 512 -15.48 -27.10 27.03
N ASP A 513 -15.73 -27.54 25.79
CA ASP A 513 -15.82 -28.96 25.41
C ASP A 513 -14.78 -29.24 24.32
N LEU A 514 -13.79 -30.08 24.64
CA LEU A 514 -12.72 -30.46 23.70
C LEU A 514 -13.20 -31.40 22.57
N SER A 515 -14.38 -32.01 22.73
CA SER A 515 -14.99 -32.87 21.72
C SER A 515 -15.88 -32.10 20.72
N ASP A 516 -16.24 -30.85 21.07
CA ASP A 516 -17.12 -29.99 20.26
C ASP A 516 -16.62 -28.55 20.32
N HIS A 517 -15.96 -28.11 19.24
CA HIS A 517 -15.47 -26.74 19.09
C HIS A 517 -16.59 -25.75 18.70
N SER A 518 -17.85 -26.09 18.92
CA SER A 518 -19.00 -25.18 18.69
C SER A 518 -19.04 -24.00 19.66
N VAL A 519 -18.25 -24.05 20.74
CA VAL A 519 -18.12 -22.97 21.74
C VAL A 519 -16.65 -22.66 21.95
N VAL A 520 -16.31 -21.39 21.81
CA VAL A 520 -14.96 -20.87 22.03
C VAL A 520 -14.99 -19.77 23.09
N GLU A 521 -14.09 -19.85 24.05
CA GLU A 521 -13.80 -18.77 24.98
C GLU A 521 -12.57 -18.00 24.49
N LEU A 522 -12.76 -16.76 24.10
CA LEU A 522 -11.72 -15.85 23.67
C LEU A 522 -11.32 -14.96 24.84
N GLY A 523 -10.08 -15.04 25.27
CA GLY A 523 -9.49 -14.12 26.23
C GLY A 523 -9.40 -12.68 25.70
N PRO A 524 -8.89 -11.74 26.50
CA PRO A 524 -8.60 -10.39 26.01
C PRO A 524 -7.64 -10.41 24.82
N THR A 525 -7.90 -9.59 23.82
CA THR A 525 -7.02 -9.44 22.64
C THR A 525 -6.62 -10.79 22.05
N SER A 526 -7.59 -11.60 21.70
CA SER A 526 -7.36 -12.95 21.18
C SER A 526 -8.22 -13.26 19.97
N GLY A 527 -7.84 -14.29 19.22
CA GLY A 527 -8.58 -14.71 18.06
C GLY A 527 -8.23 -16.12 17.61
N VAL A 528 -9.07 -16.70 16.75
CA VAL A 528 -8.95 -18.07 16.26
C VAL A 528 -9.42 -18.18 14.81
N ILE A 529 -8.80 -19.09 14.06
CA ILE A 529 -9.28 -19.60 12.77
C ILE A 529 -9.68 -21.06 12.95
N LEU A 530 -10.90 -21.39 12.57
CA LEU A 530 -11.44 -22.75 12.61
C LEU A 530 -11.79 -23.22 11.19
N SER A 531 -11.46 -24.46 10.84
CA SER A 531 -12.08 -25.12 9.68
C SER A 531 -13.51 -25.53 10.02
N VAL A 532 -14.44 -25.36 9.09
CA VAL A 532 -15.86 -25.64 9.32
C VAL A 532 -16.50 -26.30 8.10
#